data_655674481ae80b512a95f97114498579
#
_entry.id   655674481ae80b512a95f97114498579
#
_cell.length_a   1.000
_cell.length_b   1.000
_cell.length_c   1.000
_cell.angle_alpha   90.00
_cell.angle_beta   90.00
_cell.angle_gamma   90.00
#
_symmetry.space_group_name_H-M   'P 1'
#
loop_
_entity.id
_entity.type
_entity.pdbx_description
1 polymer ?
#
loop_
_entity_poly.entity_id
_entity_poly.type
_entity_poly.pdbx_seq_one_letter_code
_entity_poly.pdbx_strand_id
1 'polypeptide(L)'
;MFTGRNNDGQPTQVAMTVRGTKRDALREAAKLEATPRRRAGGRTVGEVLHAWLDHNEGSYTPASLRDQQSRVRQVEKDPIVNVAIARLGVVDVDRWLTRMRRAGVGESAIHNRLVVVRAALQQAMVWGWIGVNPAALARAPRRKRAPREAMSPEEAIAAIAAATRVDPLAGLALRVAAVAGARRAELAALRWGDLRGSVLTVDSSIHVIRNGDLTTLVDAPTKTAERHTVTLDKETVRLWRTLQGTYQEFGPYVFNLGEDPPHPDRIGWWWHRARELSGIDKKWRLHDMRHFSATVAIGGGHDVRTVAHRLGHADPAMTLRVYAHAVQAADEAVAESLGKALDSDAAPSPTNADATSE
;
A
#
# COMPACT_ATOMS: atom_id res chain seq x y z
N MET A 1 -3.99 -24.32 -47.10
CA MET A 1 -3.33 -24.98 -45.97
C MET A 1 -4.36 -25.11 -44.85
N PHE A 2 -4.54 -26.33 -44.30
CA PHE A 2 -5.52 -26.59 -43.24
C PHE A 2 -4.99 -26.00 -41.93
N THR A 3 -5.75 -25.12 -41.29
CA THR A 3 -5.27 -24.37 -40.09
C THR A 3 -6.07 -24.64 -38.84
N GLY A 4 -7.18 -25.36 -38.85
CA GLY A 4 -7.99 -25.73 -37.68
C GLY A 4 -9.43 -26.11 -38.01
N ARG A 5 -10.23 -26.28 -36.96
CA ARG A 5 -11.69 -26.50 -37.05
C ARG A 5 -12.44 -25.36 -36.35
N ASN A 6 -13.62 -24.98 -36.86
CA ASN A 6 -14.53 -24.05 -36.16
C ASN A 6 -15.23 -24.76 -34.98
N ASN A 7 -16.09 -24.04 -34.26
CA ASN A 7 -16.83 -24.58 -33.12
C ASN A 7 -17.76 -25.77 -33.51
N ASP A 8 -18.13 -25.90 -34.79
CA ASP A 8 -18.96 -26.94 -35.33
C ASP A 8 -18.13 -28.11 -35.90
N GLY A 9 -16.83 -28.14 -35.65
CA GLY A 9 -15.89 -29.15 -36.10
C GLY A 9 -15.49 -29.06 -37.59
N GLN A 10 -15.97 -28.05 -38.31
CA GLN A 10 -15.64 -27.82 -39.73
C GLN A 10 -14.21 -27.26 -39.88
N PRO A 11 -13.48 -27.69 -40.91
CA PRO A 11 -12.15 -27.20 -41.21
C PRO A 11 -12.18 -25.73 -41.63
N THR A 12 -11.35 -24.91 -41.00
CA THR A 12 -11.16 -23.50 -41.38
C THR A 12 -9.86 -23.32 -42.14
N GLN A 13 -9.94 -22.65 -43.28
CA GLN A 13 -8.78 -22.24 -44.07
C GLN A 13 -8.55 -20.74 -43.97
N VAL A 14 -7.30 -20.34 -43.73
CA VAL A 14 -6.85 -18.96 -43.87
C VAL A 14 -5.91 -18.94 -45.07
N ALA A 15 -6.26 -18.16 -46.08
CA ALA A 15 -5.41 -17.91 -47.24
C ALA A 15 -4.82 -16.49 -47.13
N MET A 16 -3.53 -16.37 -47.34
CA MET A 16 -2.84 -15.10 -47.42
C MET A 16 -1.90 -15.10 -48.65
N THR A 17 -1.96 -14.04 -49.44
CA THR A 17 -1.02 -13.85 -50.53
C THR A 17 0.22 -13.11 -50.01
N VAL A 18 1.36 -13.79 -50.08
CA VAL A 18 2.67 -13.20 -49.70
C VAL A 18 3.43 -12.87 -50.98
N ARG A 19 3.79 -11.61 -51.18
CA ARG A 19 4.69 -11.19 -52.25
C ARG A 19 6.12 -11.40 -51.78
N GLY A 20 6.88 -12.28 -52.47
CA GLY A 20 8.26 -12.59 -52.10
C GLY A 20 8.66 -14.01 -52.52
N THR A 21 9.71 -14.54 -51.88
CA THR A 21 10.22 -15.90 -52.13
C THR A 21 9.41 -16.95 -51.39
N LYS A 22 9.56 -18.24 -51.76
CA LYS A 22 8.99 -19.37 -51.01
C LYS A 22 9.40 -19.35 -49.53
N ARG A 23 10.59 -18.84 -49.23
CA ARG A 23 11.10 -18.72 -47.85
C ARG A 23 10.34 -17.65 -47.06
N ASP A 24 9.96 -16.54 -47.70
CA ASP A 24 9.15 -15.48 -47.06
C ASP A 24 7.73 -16.00 -46.81
N ALA A 25 7.15 -16.73 -47.76
CA ALA A 25 5.83 -17.36 -47.57
C ALA A 25 5.81 -18.36 -46.41
N LEU A 26 6.88 -19.17 -46.26
CA LEU A 26 7.02 -20.09 -45.13
C LEU A 26 7.19 -19.37 -43.79
N ARG A 27 7.92 -18.25 -43.77
CA ARG A 27 8.10 -17.42 -42.57
C ARG A 27 6.78 -16.81 -42.13
N GLU A 28 5.99 -16.29 -43.08
CA GLU A 28 4.67 -15.73 -42.77
C GLU A 28 3.66 -16.82 -42.37
N ALA A 29 3.72 -17.99 -42.99
CA ALA A 29 2.91 -19.14 -42.58
C ALA A 29 3.23 -19.58 -41.13
N ALA A 30 4.53 -19.63 -40.76
CA ALA A 30 4.95 -19.97 -39.42
C ALA A 30 4.49 -18.90 -38.40
N LYS A 31 4.50 -17.61 -38.74
CA LYS A 31 3.92 -16.53 -37.91
C LYS A 31 2.41 -16.72 -37.72
N LEU A 32 1.70 -17.07 -38.77
CA LEU A 32 0.25 -17.37 -38.69
C LEU A 32 -0.04 -18.60 -37.82
N GLU A 33 0.81 -19.64 -37.85
CA GLU A 33 0.70 -20.81 -37.00
C GLU A 33 1.06 -20.52 -35.54
N ALA A 34 2.07 -19.64 -35.30
CA ALA A 34 2.48 -19.21 -33.97
C ALA A 34 1.55 -18.19 -33.34
N THR A 35 0.67 -17.54 -34.12
CA THR A 35 -0.31 -16.60 -33.58
C THR A 35 -1.42 -17.39 -32.88
N PRO A 36 -1.61 -17.23 -31.54
CA PRO A 36 -2.67 -17.93 -30.81
C PRO A 36 -4.01 -17.63 -31.46
N ARG A 37 -4.70 -18.68 -31.95
CA ARG A 37 -5.99 -18.51 -32.61
C ARG A 37 -7.03 -17.98 -31.66
N ARG A 38 -7.63 -16.87 -32.04
CA ARG A 38 -8.87 -16.38 -31.46
C ARG A 38 -9.94 -17.46 -31.58
N ARG A 39 -10.19 -18.25 -30.53
CA ARG A 39 -11.40 -19.05 -30.45
C ARG A 39 -12.59 -18.07 -30.48
N ALA A 40 -13.36 -18.16 -31.56
CA ALA A 40 -14.62 -17.43 -31.72
C ALA A 40 -15.70 -18.10 -30.87
N GLY A 41 -15.65 -17.82 -29.57
CA GLY A 41 -16.61 -18.27 -28.58
C GLY A 41 -16.39 -17.42 -27.37
N GLY A 42 -16.93 -16.33 -27.41
CA GLY A 42 -16.83 -15.04 -26.81
C GLY A 42 -16.90 -14.95 -25.30
N ARG A 43 -15.85 -15.33 -24.57
CA ARG A 43 -15.72 -14.86 -23.19
C ARG A 43 -15.70 -13.33 -23.15
N THR A 44 -16.53 -12.76 -22.30
CA THR A 44 -16.58 -11.32 -22.06
C THR A 44 -15.52 -10.87 -21.05
N VAL A 45 -15.25 -9.57 -20.99
CA VAL A 45 -14.36 -9.00 -19.96
C VAL A 45 -14.86 -9.37 -18.56
N GLY A 46 -16.18 -9.35 -18.31
CA GLY A 46 -16.77 -9.75 -17.03
C GLY A 46 -16.45 -11.19 -16.66
N GLU A 47 -16.65 -12.14 -17.58
CA GLU A 47 -16.34 -13.56 -17.34
C GLU A 47 -14.84 -13.79 -17.07
N VAL A 48 -13.96 -13.02 -17.73
CA VAL A 48 -12.52 -13.07 -17.45
C VAL A 48 -12.18 -12.54 -16.07
N LEU A 49 -12.84 -11.45 -15.63
CA LEU A 49 -12.64 -10.88 -14.30
C LEU A 49 -13.05 -11.87 -13.21
N HIS A 50 -14.17 -12.55 -13.36
CA HIS A 50 -14.61 -13.58 -12.41
C HIS A 50 -13.65 -14.78 -12.41
N ALA A 51 -13.32 -15.34 -13.56
CA ALA A 51 -12.38 -16.45 -13.66
C ALA A 51 -11.00 -16.11 -13.06
N TRP A 52 -10.57 -14.84 -13.18
CA TRP A 52 -9.34 -14.37 -12.57
C TRP A 52 -9.45 -14.26 -11.03
N LEU A 53 -10.59 -13.81 -10.49
CA LEU A 53 -10.84 -13.80 -9.05
C LEU A 53 -10.82 -15.21 -8.49
N ASP A 54 -11.54 -16.14 -9.10
CA ASP A 54 -11.64 -17.54 -8.68
C ASP A 54 -10.26 -18.22 -8.69
N HIS A 55 -9.47 -17.98 -9.77
CA HIS A 55 -8.11 -18.51 -9.89
C HIS A 55 -7.17 -18.02 -8.76
N ASN A 56 -7.37 -16.80 -8.29
CA ASN A 56 -6.49 -16.18 -7.29
C ASN A 56 -7.05 -16.25 -5.87
N GLU A 57 -8.21 -16.83 -5.63
CA GLU A 57 -8.88 -16.86 -4.33
C GLU A 57 -7.96 -17.39 -3.23
N GLY A 58 -7.29 -18.53 -3.46
CA GLY A 58 -6.35 -19.14 -2.51
C GLY A 58 -5.01 -18.41 -2.37
N SER A 59 -4.69 -17.45 -3.25
CA SER A 59 -3.43 -16.71 -3.24
C SER A 59 -3.53 -15.37 -2.51
N TYR A 60 -4.72 -14.87 -2.28
CA TYR A 60 -4.96 -13.60 -1.62
C TYR A 60 -5.33 -13.79 -0.15
N THR A 61 -4.86 -12.86 0.68
CA THR A 61 -5.46 -12.72 2.02
C THR A 61 -6.93 -12.33 1.88
N PRO A 62 -7.80 -12.70 2.84
CA PRO A 62 -9.24 -12.35 2.78
C PRO A 62 -9.52 -10.85 2.59
N ALA A 63 -8.68 -9.98 3.14
CA ALA A 63 -8.78 -8.54 2.95
C ALA A 63 -8.40 -8.12 1.52
N SER A 64 -7.34 -8.70 0.96
CA SER A 64 -6.90 -8.43 -0.41
C SER A 64 -7.93 -8.92 -1.43
N LEU A 65 -8.48 -10.11 -1.22
CA LEU A 65 -9.52 -10.67 -2.08
C LEU A 65 -10.75 -9.75 -2.14
N ARG A 66 -11.23 -9.29 -0.97
CA ARG A 66 -12.36 -8.33 -0.89
C ARG A 66 -12.09 -7.02 -1.62
N ASP A 67 -10.87 -6.51 -1.54
CA ASP A 67 -10.48 -5.30 -2.27
C ASP A 67 -10.52 -5.53 -3.79
N GLN A 68 -10.00 -6.68 -4.27
CA GLN A 68 -10.09 -7.04 -5.68
C GLN A 68 -11.55 -7.24 -6.13
N GLN A 69 -12.35 -7.97 -5.37
CA GLN A 69 -13.79 -8.14 -5.62
C GLN A 69 -14.53 -6.79 -5.67
N SER A 70 -14.21 -5.88 -4.75
CA SER A 70 -14.78 -4.53 -4.76
C SER A 70 -14.42 -3.76 -6.02
N ARG A 71 -13.17 -3.87 -6.47
CA ARG A 71 -12.72 -3.24 -7.73
C ARG A 71 -13.40 -3.85 -8.94
N VAL A 72 -13.55 -5.18 -9.00
CA VAL A 72 -14.29 -5.87 -10.06
C VAL A 72 -15.73 -5.38 -10.10
N ARG A 73 -16.46 -5.37 -8.97
CA ARG A 73 -17.82 -4.82 -8.89
C ARG A 73 -17.94 -3.37 -9.41
N GLN A 74 -16.88 -2.56 -9.26
CA GLN A 74 -16.88 -1.20 -9.82
C GLN A 74 -16.65 -1.20 -11.34
N VAL A 75 -15.92 -2.17 -11.89
CA VAL A 75 -15.76 -2.34 -13.35
C VAL A 75 -17.05 -2.85 -13.96
N GLU A 76 -17.77 -3.73 -13.28
CA GLU A 76 -19.05 -4.33 -13.72
C GLU A 76 -20.16 -3.30 -13.96
N LYS A 77 -20.05 -2.12 -13.38
CA LYS A 77 -20.98 -1.02 -13.64
C LYS A 77 -20.86 -0.38 -15.02
N ASP A 78 -19.80 -0.73 -15.78
CA ASP A 78 -19.53 -0.18 -17.11
C ASP A 78 -19.78 -1.22 -18.20
N PRO A 79 -20.36 -0.83 -19.34
CA PRO A 79 -20.62 -1.72 -20.48
C PRO A 79 -19.40 -2.48 -21.00
N ILE A 80 -18.17 -2.09 -20.66
CA ILE A 80 -16.95 -2.79 -21.09
C ILE A 80 -16.97 -4.27 -20.70
N VAL A 81 -17.64 -4.63 -19.60
CA VAL A 81 -17.72 -6.02 -19.13
C VAL A 81 -18.44 -6.95 -20.09
N ASN A 82 -19.32 -6.41 -20.93
CA ASN A 82 -20.06 -7.15 -21.94
C ASN A 82 -19.29 -7.31 -23.28
N VAL A 83 -18.12 -6.67 -23.40
CA VAL A 83 -17.31 -6.76 -24.60
C VAL A 83 -16.60 -8.11 -24.62
N ALA A 84 -16.77 -8.86 -25.72
CA ALA A 84 -16.04 -10.10 -25.95
C ALA A 84 -14.52 -9.82 -26.03
N ILE A 85 -13.72 -10.51 -25.21
CA ILE A 85 -12.26 -10.29 -25.15
C ILE A 85 -11.56 -10.46 -26.50
N ALA A 86 -12.12 -11.32 -27.38
CA ALA A 86 -11.63 -11.50 -28.74
C ALA A 86 -11.77 -10.25 -29.63
N ARG A 87 -12.68 -9.32 -29.29
CA ARG A 87 -12.93 -8.07 -30.00
C ARG A 87 -12.43 -6.84 -29.26
N LEU A 88 -12.02 -7.02 -28.00
CA LEU A 88 -11.55 -5.92 -27.15
C LEU A 88 -10.28 -5.30 -27.73
N GLY A 89 -10.36 -4.02 -28.10
CA GLY A 89 -9.23 -3.24 -28.57
C GLY A 89 -8.76 -2.22 -27.54
N VAL A 90 -7.59 -1.64 -27.78
CA VAL A 90 -7.05 -0.53 -26.95
C VAL A 90 -8.02 0.65 -26.92
N VAL A 91 -8.67 0.95 -28.07
CA VAL A 91 -9.65 2.03 -28.18
C VAL A 91 -10.85 1.81 -27.26
N ASP A 92 -11.29 0.57 -27.03
CA ASP A 92 -12.41 0.28 -26.14
C ASP A 92 -12.01 0.55 -24.68
N VAL A 93 -10.77 0.19 -24.30
CA VAL A 93 -10.20 0.49 -22.99
C VAL A 93 -10.07 2.01 -22.81
N ASP A 94 -9.56 2.74 -23.78
CA ASP A 94 -9.41 4.21 -23.71
C ASP A 94 -10.78 4.91 -23.59
N ARG A 95 -11.79 4.43 -24.33
CA ARG A 95 -13.18 4.90 -24.18
C ARG A 95 -13.74 4.65 -22.79
N TRP A 96 -13.47 3.48 -22.20
CA TRP A 96 -13.85 3.16 -20.83
C TRP A 96 -13.20 4.12 -19.82
N LEU A 97 -11.88 4.36 -19.93
CA LEU A 97 -11.18 5.32 -19.09
C LEU A 97 -11.77 6.73 -19.22
N THR A 98 -12.13 7.12 -20.44
CA THR A 98 -12.75 8.41 -20.72
C THR A 98 -14.16 8.53 -20.12
N ARG A 99 -14.97 7.46 -20.17
CA ARG A 99 -16.30 7.44 -19.51
C ARG A 99 -16.16 7.62 -18.01
N MET A 100 -15.20 6.94 -17.35
CA MET A 100 -14.97 7.11 -15.93
C MET A 100 -14.57 8.55 -15.56
N ARG A 101 -13.71 9.19 -16.35
CA ARG A 101 -13.37 10.60 -16.13
C ARG A 101 -14.56 11.52 -16.26
N ARG A 102 -15.39 11.35 -17.29
CA ARG A 102 -16.62 12.13 -17.50
C ARG A 102 -17.62 11.93 -16.37
N ALA A 103 -17.65 10.77 -15.76
CA ALA A 103 -18.46 10.46 -14.58
C ALA A 103 -17.85 10.98 -13.26
N GLY A 104 -16.77 11.76 -13.29
CA GLY A 104 -16.13 12.34 -12.11
C GLY A 104 -15.32 11.35 -11.25
N VAL A 105 -15.03 10.16 -11.77
CA VAL A 105 -14.22 9.17 -11.03
C VAL A 105 -12.78 9.67 -10.92
N GLY A 106 -12.26 9.74 -9.70
CA GLY A 106 -10.89 10.22 -9.45
C GLY A 106 -9.81 9.33 -10.09
N GLU A 107 -8.72 9.93 -10.56
CA GLU A 107 -7.64 9.26 -11.31
C GLU A 107 -7.04 8.05 -10.57
N SER A 108 -6.95 8.09 -9.23
CA SER A 108 -6.51 6.93 -8.42
C SER A 108 -7.47 5.75 -8.51
N ALA A 109 -8.78 5.99 -8.51
CA ALA A 109 -9.79 4.94 -8.63
C ALA A 109 -9.78 4.35 -10.05
N ILE A 110 -9.65 5.21 -11.09
CA ILE A 110 -9.51 4.78 -12.49
C ILE A 110 -8.26 3.89 -12.64
N HIS A 111 -7.13 4.32 -12.09
CA HIS A 111 -5.89 3.54 -12.12
C HIS A 111 -6.07 2.16 -11.47
N ASN A 112 -6.68 2.10 -10.28
CA ASN A 112 -6.88 0.84 -9.55
C ASN A 112 -7.79 -0.13 -10.33
N ARG A 113 -8.85 0.37 -10.97
CA ARG A 113 -9.72 -0.44 -11.83
C ARG A 113 -8.97 -0.95 -13.07
N LEU A 114 -8.17 -0.10 -13.72
CA LEU A 114 -7.34 -0.50 -14.86
C LEU A 114 -6.31 -1.58 -14.48
N VAL A 115 -5.70 -1.48 -13.29
CA VAL A 115 -4.76 -2.52 -12.79
C VAL A 115 -5.44 -3.88 -12.71
N VAL A 116 -6.67 -3.96 -12.20
CA VAL A 116 -7.42 -5.21 -12.11
C VAL A 116 -7.74 -5.79 -13.48
N VAL A 117 -8.24 -4.96 -14.41
CA VAL A 117 -8.53 -5.39 -15.79
C VAL A 117 -7.26 -5.84 -16.50
N ARG A 118 -6.13 -5.13 -16.31
CA ARG A 118 -4.82 -5.55 -16.85
C ARG A 118 -4.39 -6.91 -16.32
N ALA A 119 -4.51 -7.15 -15.02
CA ALA A 119 -4.12 -8.40 -14.40
C ALA A 119 -4.98 -9.57 -14.91
N ALA A 120 -6.30 -9.38 -14.97
CA ALA A 120 -7.23 -10.40 -15.47
C ALA A 120 -6.98 -10.72 -16.94
N LEU A 121 -6.79 -9.71 -17.80
CA LEU A 121 -6.48 -9.93 -19.22
C LEU A 121 -5.07 -10.51 -19.43
N GLN A 122 -4.12 -10.20 -18.55
CA GLN A 122 -2.80 -10.85 -18.58
C GLN A 122 -2.92 -12.33 -18.26
N GLN A 123 -3.73 -12.68 -17.28
CA GLN A 123 -4.02 -14.08 -16.98
C GLN A 123 -4.76 -14.78 -18.12
N ALA A 124 -5.69 -14.09 -18.81
CA ALA A 124 -6.35 -14.60 -19.99
C ALA A 124 -5.37 -14.90 -21.15
N MET A 125 -4.28 -14.13 -21.26
CA MET A 125 -3.19 -14.47 -22.20
C MET A 125 -2.48 -15.76 -21.79
N VAL A 126 -2.15 -15.92 -20.51
CA VAL A 126 -1.53 -17.16 -19.98
C VAL A 126 -2.42 -18.38 -20.24
N TRP A 127 -3.75 -18.22 -20.10
CA TRP A 127 -4.71 -19.26 -20.42
C TRP A 127 -4.93 -19.50 -21.92
N GLY A 128 -4.29 -18.69 -22.78
CA GLY A 128 -4.43 -18.79 -24.24
C GLY A 128 -5.79 -18.32 -24.78
N TRP A 129 -6.55 -17.55 -23.99
CA TRP A 129 -7.86 -17.02 -24.42
C TRP A 129 -7.74 -15.81 -25.33
N ILE A 130 -6.68 -15.03 -25.20
CA ILE A 130 -6.31 -13.90 -26.08
C ILE A 130 -4.82 -13.91 -26.39
N GLY A 131 -4.43 -13.32 -27.51
CA GLY A 131 -3.02 -13.21 -27.90
C GLY A 131 -2.34 -11.93 -27.44
N VAL A 132 -3.11 -10.88 -27.11
CA VAL A 132 -2.60 -9.56 -26.72
C VAL A 132 -3.48 -8.99 -25.61
N ASN A 133 -2.87 -8.34 -24.64
CA ASN A 133 -3.59 -7.62 -23.59
C ASN A 133 -3.78 -6.15 -23.98
N PRO A 134 -4.95 -5.73 -24.46
CA PRO A 134 -5.17 -4.34 -24.89
C PRO A 134 -5.14 -3.35 -23.73
N ALA A 135 -5.47 -3.79 -22.51
CA ALA A 135 -5.39 -2.93 -21.33
C ALA A 135 -3.94 -2.61 -20.93
N ALA A 136 -2.96 -3.49 -21.26
CA ALA A 136 -1.55 -3.20 -21.01
C ALA A 136 -1.04 -2.04 -21.87
N LEU A 137 -1.57 -1.93 -23.11
CA LEU A 137 -1.21 -0.89 -24.08
C LEU A 137 -1.94 0.45 -23.82
N ALA A 138 -3.07 0.43 -23.14
CA ALA A 138 -3.84 1.63 -22.80
C ALA A 138 -3.03 2.57 -21.89
N ARG A 139 -3.18 3.87 -22.09
CA ARG A 139 -2.44 4.88 -21.33
C ARG A 139 -3.01 5.01 -19.91
N ALA A 140 -2.25 4.54 -18.93
CA ALA A 140 -2.65 4.70 -17.54
C ALA A 140 -2.77 6.18 -17.15
N PRO A 141 -3.74 6.52 -16.28
CA PRO A 141 -3.83 7.86 -15.72
C PRO A 141 -2.51 8.26 -15.04
N ARG A 142 -2.04 9.47 -15.30
CA ARG A 142 -0.92 10.04 -14.56
C ARG A 142 -1.40 10.40 -13.15
N ARG A 143 -0.94 9.70 -12.15
CA ARG A 143 -1.14 10.11 -10.76
C ARG A 143 -0.29 11.36 -10.51
N LYS A 144 -0.91 12.52 -10.45
CA LYS A 144 -0.28 13.68 -9.83
C LYS A 144 -0.18 13.39 -8.33
N ARG A 145 0.98 12.97 -7.87
CA ARG A 145 1.27 12.92 -6.44
C ARG A 145 1.60 14.36 -6.04
N ALA A 146 0.60 15.09 -5.50
CA ALA A 146 0.92 16.29 -4.76
C ALA A 146 1.85 15.91 -3.59
N PRO A 147 2.81 16.76 -3.23
CA PRO A 147 3.56 16.60 -1.99
C PRO A 147 2.55 16.40 -0.85
N ARG A 148 2.75 15.37 -0.04
CA ARG A 148 1.84 15.08 1.06
C ARG A 148 2.29 15.92 2.23
N GLU A 149 1.50 16.91 2.60
CA GLU A 149 1.69 17.65 3.83
C GLU A 149 1.66 16.68 5.02
N ALA A 150 2.45 16.96 6.04
CA ALA A 150 2.35 16.31 7.33
C ALA A 150 1.53 17.19 8.28
N MET A 151 0.87 16.56 9.22
CA MET A 151 0.21 17.24 10.35
C MET A 151 1.25 18.01 11.15
N SER A 152 0.91 19.20 11.64
CA SER A 152 1.81 19.94 12.53
C SER A 152 1.86 19.33 13.93
N PRO A 153 2.92 19.59 14.72
CA PRO A 153 2.97 19.17 16.11
C PRO A 153 1.78 19.65 16.93
N GLU A 154 1.31 20.88 16.72
CA GLU A 154 0.18 21.49 17.41
C GLU A 154 -1.12 20.76 17.09
N GLU A 155 -1.35 20.41 15.83
CA GLU A 155 -2.52 19.63 15.38
C GLU A 155 -2.50 18.23 15.99
N ALA A 156 -1.34 17.57 16.02
CA ALA A 156 -1.19 16.24 16.62
C ALA A 156 -1.45 16.29 18.14
N ILE A 157 -0.92 17.27 18.85
CA ILE A 157 -1.14 17.50 20.28
C ILE A 157 -2.63 17.76 20.55
N ALA A 158 -3.26 18.64 19.77
CA ALA A 158 -4.67 18.94 19.91
C ALA A 158 -5.57 17.71 19.71
N ALA A 159 -5.24 16.87 18.71
CA ALA A 159 -5.95 15.62 18.46
C ALA A 159 -5.79 14.62 19.61
N ILE A 160 -4.58 14.43 20.15
CA ILE A 160 -4.30 13.55 21.29
C ILE A 160 -5.04 14.03 22.53
N ALA A 161 -4.98 15.34 22.84
CA ALA A 161 -5.67 15.92 23.97
C ALA A 161 -7.20 15.77 23.85
N ALA A 162 -7.75 15.97 22.66
CA ALA A 162 -9.17 15.74 22.41
C ALA A 162 -9.57 14.24 22.56
N ALA A 163 -8.73 13.32 22.06
CA ALA A 163 -8.94 11.89 22.23
C ALA A 163 -8.95 11.49 23.72
N THR A 164 -8.03 12.03 24.52
CA THR A 164 -7.96 11.76 25.97
C THR A 164 -9.22 12.23 26.70
N ARG A 165 -9.86 13.30 26.24
CA ARG A 165 -11.17 13.73 26.80
C ARG A 165 -12.32 12.81 26.43
N VAL A 166 -12.21 12.11 25.28
CA VAL A 166 -13.22 11.11 24.87
C VAL A 166 -13.08 9.83 25.69
N ASP A 167 -11.84 9.33 25.79
CA ASP A 167 -11.47 8.10 26.47
C ASP A 167 -9.96 8.10 26.73
N PRO A 168 -9.46 7.83 27.96
CA PRO A 168 -8.04 7.73 28.22
C PRO A 168 -7.31 6.72 27.30
N LEU A 169 -7.96 5.61 26.95
CA LEU A 169 -7.42 4.61 25.99
C LEU A 169 -7.33 5.18 24.58
N ALA A 170 -8.27 6.06 24.18
CA ALA A 170 -8.20 6.76 22.89
C ALA A 170 -7.01 7.70 22.83
N GLY A 171 -6.74 8.45 23.91
CA GLY A 171 -5.56 9.29 24.04
C GLY A 171 -4.27 8.52 23.88
N LEU A 172 -4.15 7.38 24.56
CA LEU A 172 -3.00 6.48 24.45
C LEU A 172 -2.89 5.92 23.01
N ALA A 173 -4.00 5.51 22.38
CA ALA A 173 -3.99 4.96 21.01
C ALA A 173 -3.43 5.97 20.00
N LEU A 174 -3.88 7.24 20.07
CA LEU A 174 -3.40 8.28 19.17
C LEU A 174 -1.94 8.65 19.47
N ARG A 175 -1.54 8.67 20.74
CA ARG A 175 -0.15 8.93 21.13
C ARG A 175 0.78 7.82 20.64
N VAL A 176 0.40 6.54 20.78
CA VAL A 176 1.17 5.40 20.24
C VAL A 176 1.21 5.47 18.70
N ALA A 177 0.10 5.84 18.05
CA ALA A 177 0.10 6.06 16.59
C ALA A 177 1.10 7.14 16.15
N ALA A 178 1.24 8.22 16.92
CA ALA A 178 2.17 9.31 16.64
C ALA A 178 3.63 8.94 16.95
N VAL A 179 3.89 8.28 18.08
CA VAL A 179 5.25 7.99 18.56
C VAL A 179 5.82 6.74 17.89
N ALA A 180 5.05 5.65 17.82
CA ALA A 180 5.48 4.39 17.22
C ALA A 180 5.18 4.30 15.71
N GLY A 181 4.32 5.16 15.20
CA GLY A 181 3.87 5.09 13.81
C GLY A 181 3.03 3.85 13.50
N ALA A 182 2.42 3.21 14.49
CA ALA A 182 1.67 1.97 14.33
C ALA A 182 0.45 2.15 13.42
N ARG A 183 0.16 1.12 12.61
CA ARG A 183 -1.03 1.10 11.75
C ARG A 183 -2.29 0.83 12.58
N ARG A 184 -3.45 1.23 12.08
CA ARG A 184 -4.75 1.02 12.76
C ARG A 184 -4.97 -0.44 13.19
N ALA A 185 -4.66 -1.39 12.31
CA ALA A 185 -4.83 -2.81 12.60
C ALA A 185 -3.79 -3.34 13.60
N GLU A 186 -2.58 -2.78 13.61
CA GLU A 186 -1.52 -3.06 14.57
C GLU A 186 -1.90 -2.49 15.95
N LEU A 187 -2.39 -1.24 16.02
CA LEU A 187 -2.92 -0.67 17.27
C LEU A 187 -4.00 -1.57 17.89
N ALA A 188 -4.95 -2.05 17.08
CA ALA A 188 -6.01 -2.93 17.56
C ALA A 188 -5.49 -4.26 18.10
N ALA A 189 -4.31 -4.72 17.68
CA ALA A 189 -3.71 -5.98 18.12
C ALA A 189 -2.86 -5.84 19.39
N LEU A 190 -2.51 -4.59 19.80
CA LEU A 190 -1.61 -4.37 20.94
C LEU A 190 -2.17 -4.96 22.24
N ARG A 191 -1.31 -5.68 22.95
CA ARG A 191 -1.58 -6.27 24.26
C ARG A 191 -0.75 -5.57 25.33
N TRP A 192 -1.23 -5.61 26.56
CA TRP A 192 -0.51 -4.99 27.68
C TRP A 192 0.91 -5.52 27.85
N GLY A 193 1.14 -6.81 27.53
CA GLY A 193 2.45 -7.47 27.61
C GLY A 193 3.45 -7.09 26.51
N ASP A 194 3.02 -6.35 25.48
CA ASP A 194 3.88 -5.99 24.36
C ASP A 194 4.86 -4.87 24.69
N LEU A 195 4.61 -4.15 25.79
CA LEU A 195 5.56 -3.14 26.32
C LEU A 195 6.43 -3.75 27.42
N ARG A 196 7.73 -3.90 27.14
CA ARG A 196 8.75 -4.34 28.11
C ARG A 196 9.76 -3.20 28.33
N GLY A 197 9.85 -2.68 29.56
CA GLY A 197 10.61 -1.47 29.81
C GLY A 197 10.05 -0.29 29.01
N SER A 198 10.82 0.24 28.07
CA SER A 198 10.43 1.26 27.10
C SER A 198 10.25 0.70 25.68
N VAL A 199 10.46 -0.59 25.46
CA VAL A 199 10.43 -1.21 24.14
C VAL A 199 9.06 -1.83 23.87
N LEU A 200 8.33 -1.28 22.90
CA LEU A 200 7.08 -1.80 22.38
C LEU A 200 7.38 -2.77 21.24
N THR A 201 6.79 -3.96 21.29
CA THR A 201 6.81 -4.95 20.22
C THR A 201 5.54 -4.84 19.40
N VAL A 202 5.66 -4.81 18.07
CA VAL A 202 4.54 -4.84 17.12
C VAL A 202 4.76 -6.05 16.21
N ASP A 203 4.00 -7.10 16.41
CA ASP A 203 4.14 -8.37 15.69
C ASP A 203 2.84 -8.89 15.10
N SER A 204 1.71 -8.31 15.46
CA SER A 204 0.41 -8.75 14.98
C SER A 204 -0.50 -7.60 14.51
N SER A 205 -1.59 -7.96 13.86
CA SER A 205 -2.61 -7.03 13.37
C SER A 205 -3.98 -7.68 13.32
N ILE A 206 -5.03 -6.94 13.68
CA ILE A 206 -6.40 -7.44 13.62
C ILE A 206 -6.96 -7.27 12.22
N HIS A 207 -7.32 -8.40 11.61
CA HIS A 207 -8.00 -8.48 10.31
C HIS A 207 -9.49 -8.72 10.50
N VAL A 208 -10.30 -7.94 9.79
CA VAL A 208 -11.76 -8.11 9.79
C VAL A 208 -12.14 -8.99 8.60
N ILE A 209 -12.63 -10.19 8.87
CA ILE A 209 -13.17 -11.11 7.87
C ILE A 209 -14.68 -11.03 7.93
N ARG A 210 -15.32 -10.75 6.77
CA ARG A 210 -16.78 -10.73 6.64
C ARG A 210 -17.21 -11.82 5.67
N ASN A 211 -18.01 -12.75 6.15
CA ASN A 211 -18.63 -13.83 5.36
C ASN A 211 -20.14 -13.68 5.47
N GLY A 212 -20.77 -13.05 4.48
CA GLY A 212 -22.16 -12.63 4.57
C GLY A 212 -22.35 -11.64 5.73
N ASP A 213 -23.27 -11.94 6.63
CA ASP A 213 -23.55 -11.13 7.82
C ASP A 213 -22.59 -11.40 9.00
N LEU A 214 -21.78 -12.47 8.91
CA LEU A 214 -20.83 -12.82 9.96
C LEU A 214 -19.56 -11.99 9.82
N THR A 215 -19.19 -11.31 10.91
CA THR A 215 -17.92 -10.58 11.03
C THR A 215 -17.03 -11.29 12.03
N THR A 216 -15.86 -11.76 11.60
CA THR A 216 -14.85 -12.40 12.45
C THR A 216 -13.62 -11.50 12.51
N LEU A 217 -13.10 -11.31 13.72
CA LEU A 217 -11.82 -10.64 13.96
C LEU A 217 -10.74 -11.71 14.07
N VAL A 218 -9.70 -11.58 13.27
CA VAL A 218 -8.58 -12.53 13.27
C VAL A 218 -7.32 -11.77 13.64
N ASP A 219 -6.70 -12.17 14.74
CA ASP A 219 -5.36 -11.74 15.12
C ASP A 219 -4.36 -12.57 14.28
N ALA A 220 -3.59 -11.90 13.45
CA ALA A 220 -2.66 -12.52 12.55
C ALA A 220 -1.33 -11.74 12.52
N PRO A 221 -0.21 -12.38 12.18
CA PRO A 221 1.06 -11.68 11.97
C PRO A 221 0.91 -10.47 11.06
N THR A 222 1.74 -9.45 11.26
CA THR A 222 1.76 -8.27 10.39
C THR A 222 1.96 -8.67 8.93
N LYS A 223 1.51 -7.84 7.99
CA LYS A 223 1.55 -8.13 6.53
C LYS A 223 2.94 -8.52 6.01
N THR A 224 4.00 -8.04 6.64
CA THR A 224 5.39 -8.37 6.30
C THR A 224 5.91 -9.58 7.08
N ALA A 225 5.10 -10.18 7.98
CA ALA A 225 5.51 -11.20 8.95
C ALA A 225 6.73 -10.80 9.80
N GLU A 226 7.17 -9.55 9.73
CA GLU A 226 8.32 -9.04 10.45
C GLU A 226 7.84 -8.40 11.77
N ARG A 227 8.27 -9.01 12.85
CA ARG A 227 8.21 -8.43 14.17
C ARG A 227 9.16 -7.24 14.20
N HIS A 228 8.67 -6.07 14.56
CA HIS A 228 9.52 -4.91 14.78
C HIS A 228 9.32 -4.33 16.17
N THR A 229 10.35 -3.69 16.70
CA THR A 229 10.34 -3.09 18.01
C THR A 229 10.54 -1.58 17.92
N VAL A 230 9.87 -0.86 18.80
CA VAL A 230 9.93 0.61 18.86
C VAL A 230 10.15 1.06 20.29
N THR A 231 11.20 1.83 20.54
CA THR A 231 11.38 2.47 21.84
C THR A 231 10.42 3.64 21.97
N LEU A 232 9.63 3.65 23.05
CA LEU A 232 8.72 4.72 23.38
C LEU A 232 9.38 5.76 24.27
N ASP A 233 8.91 7.00 24.21
CA ASP A 233 9.31 8.08 25.11
C ASP A 233 8.77 7.86 26.55
N LYS A 234 9.40 8.51 27.52
CA LYS A 234 9.10 8.33 28.94
C LYS A 234 7.63 8.60 29.26
N GLU A 235 7.02 9.61 28.64
CA GLU A 235 5.63 9.96 28.92
C GLU A 235 4.65 8.94 28.35
N THR A 236 4.91 8.42 27.14
CA THR A 236 4.09 7.34 26.56
C THR A 236 4.17 6.05 27.41
N VAL A 237 5.37 5.71 27.90
CA VAL A 237 5.54 4.58 28.84
C VAL A 237 4.77 4.82 30.15
N ARG A 238 4.85 6.01 30.71
CA ARG A 238 4.14 6.37 31.94
C ARG A 238 2.62 6.21 31.75
N LEU A 239 2.07 6.79 30.69
CA LEU A 239 0.64 6.68 30.38
C LEU A 239 0.22 5.23 30.17
N TRP A 240 1.00 4.45 29.41
CA TRP A 240 0.74 3.02 29.23
C TRP A 240 0.67 2.30 30.56
N ARG A 241 1.65 2.47 31.44
CA ARG A 241 1.70 1.79 32.75
C ARG A 241 0.55 2.21 33.67
N THR A 242 0.22 3.50 33.67
CA THR A 242 -0.93 3.99 34.46
C THR A 242 -2.23 3.32 33.99
N LEU A 243 -2.48 3.29 32.69
CA LEU A 243 -3.70 2.69 32.14
C LEU A 243 -3.67 1.15 32.24
N GLN A 244 -2.48 0.53 32.11
CA GLN A 244 -2.31 -0.90 32.37
C GLN A 244 -2.78 -1.29 33.79
N GLY A 245 -2.34 -0.54 34.82
CA GLY A 245 -2.78 -0.79 36.20
C GLY A 245 -4.28 -0.66 36.41
N THR A 246 -4.97 0.11 35.55
CA THR A 246 -6.41 0.32 35.63
C THR A 246 -7.22 -0.70 34.82
N TYR A 247 -6.73 -1.09 33.64
CA TYR A 247 -7.55 -1.76 32.64
C TYR A 247 -7.12 -3.19 32.30
N GLN A 248 -5.91 -3.66 32.66
CA GLN A 248 -5.43 -4.99 32.27
C GLN A 248 -6.25 -6.15 32.83
N GLU A 249 -6.96 -5.96 33.95
CA GLU A 249 -7.84 -6.97 34.54
C GLU A 249 -9.07 -7.26 33.68
N PHE A 250 -9.44 -6.34 32.79
CA PHE A 250 -10.59 -6.48 31.89
C PHE A 250 -10.26 -7.21 30.59
N GLY A 251 -8.99 -7.59 30.35
CA GLY A 251 -8.59 -8.35 29.18
C GLY A 251 -7.16 -8.07 28.72
N PRO A 252 -6.65 -8.87 27.78
CA PRO A 252 -5.26 -8.79 27.33
C PRO A 252 -4.99 -7.61 26.39
N TYR A 253 -6.01 -7.13 25.64
CA TYR A 253 -5.85 -6.09 24.63
C TYR A 253 -5.89 -4.69 25.24
N VAL A 254 -4.95 -3.82 24.83
CA VAL A 254 -4.85 -2.45 25.34
C VAL A 254 -6.10 -1.61 25.06
N PHE A 255 -6.69 -1.81 23.89
CA PHE A 255 -7.77 -0.94 23.39
C PHE A 255 -9.14 -1.63 23.38
N ASN A 256 -9.31 -2.65 24.25
CA ASN A 256 -10.60 -3.28 24.50
C ASN A 256 -10.77 -3.64 26.00
N LEU A 257 -12.02 -3.67 26.43
CA LEU A 257 -12.42 -4.19 27.73
C LEU A 257 -13.08 -5.55 27.49
N GLY A 258 -12.29 -6.62 27.52
CA GLY A 258 -12.72 -7.99 27.27
C GLY A 258 -11.62 -8.84 26.65
N GLU A 259 -11.88 -10.15 26.55
CA GLU A 259 -10.92 -11.14 26.04
C GLU A 259 -10.68 -11.03 24.52
N ASP A 260 -11.69 -10.54 23.78
CA ASP A 260 -11.62 -10.43 22.33
C ASP A 260 -10.84 -9.19 21.86
N PRO A 261 -10.18 -9.24 20.69
CA PRO A 261 -9.54 -8.07 20.13
C PRO A 261 -10.56 -6.97 19.78
N PRO A 262 -10.19 -5.69 19.90
CA PRO A 262 -11.06 -4.61 19.45
C PRO A 262 -11.24 -4.63 17.93
N HIS A 263 -12.43 -4.30 17.45
CA HIS A 263 -12.60 -4.02 16.04
C HIS A 263 -11.75 -2.81 15.65
N PRO A 264 -10.92 -2.87 14.58
CA PRO A 264 -10.03 -1.75 14.20
C PRO A 264 -10.78 -0.42 13.95
N ASP A 265 -12.06 -0.47 13.59
CA ASP A 265 -12.87 0.73 13.40
C ASP A 265 -13.14 1.49 14.71
N ARG A 266 -12.98 0.88 15.89
CA ARG A 266 -13.02 1.58 17.18
C ARG A 266 -11.93 2.65 17.24
N ILE A 267 -10.71 2.31 16.83
CA ILE A 267 -9.61 3.27 16.76
C ILE A 267 -9.92 4.38 15.73
N GLY A 268 -10.55 3.99 14.61
CA GLY A 268 -11.02 4.94 13.60
C GLY A 268 -12.10 5.89 14.14
N TRP A 269 -13.04 5.38 14.93
CA TRP A 269 -14.08 6.18 15.57
C TRP A 269 -13.48 7.17 16.58
N TRP A 270 -12.55 6.74 17.44
CA TRP A 270 -11.82 7.63 18.35
C TRP A 270 -11.12 8.76 17.61
N TRP A 271 -10.45 8.44 16.50
CA TRP A 271 -9.84 9.45 15.64
C TRP A 271 -10.85 10.46 15.10
N HIS A 272 -11.97 9.99 14.55
CA HIS A 272 -13.00 10.88 14.02
C HIS A 272 -13.54 11.83 15.10
N ARG A 273 -13.81 11.28 16.28
CA ARG A 273 -14.33 12.07 17.40
C ARG A 273 -13.30 13.07 17.92
N ALA A 274 -12.06 12.65 18.05
CA ALA A 274 -10.95 13.52 18.44
C ALA A 274 -10.76 14.68 17.46
N ARG A 275 -10.79 14.38 16.15
CA ARG A 275 -10.67 15.38 15.09
C ARG A 275 -11.80 16.42 15.14
N GLU A 276 -13.03 15.99 15.35
CA GLU A 276 -14.17 16.90 15.50
C GLU A 276 -14.00 17.82 16.72
N LEU A 277 -13.61 17.26 17.86
CA LEU A 277 -13.47 18.00 19.12
C LEU A 277 -12.25 18.93 19.15
N SER A 278 -11.20 18.58 18.42
CA SER A 278 -9.99 19.43 18.33
C SER A 278 -10.09 20.53 17.28
N GLY A 279 -11.05 20.46 16.36
CA GLY A 279 -11.20 21.43 15.27
C GLY A 279 -10.12 21.36 14.19
N ILE A 280 -9.24 20.37 14.20
CA ILE A 280 -8.21 20.20 13.16
C ILE A 280 -8.83 19.89 11.81
N ASP A 281 -8.08 20.15 10.72
CA ASP A 281 -8.56 19.99 9.35
C ASP A 281 -9.11 18.57 9.08
N LYS A 282 -10.27 18.51 8.43
CA LYS A 282 -10.94 17.27 8.04
C LYS A 282 -10.13 16.43 7.03
N LYS A 283 -9.13 17.02 6.36
CA LYS A 283 -8.23 16.29 5.46
C LYS A 283 -7.41 15.22 6.19
N TRP A 284 -7.13 15.42 7.49
CA TRP A 284 -6.32 14.50 8.28
C TRP A 284 -7.03 13.19 8.60
N ARG A 285 -6.31 12.11 8.43
CA ARG A 285 -6.75 10.73 8.72
C ARG A 285 -5.88 10.16 9.84
N LEU A 286 -6.33 9.13 10.51
CA LEU A 286 -5.53 8.42 11.52
C LEU A 286 -4.14 8.01 10.99
N HIS A 287 -4.06 7.58 9.72
CA HIS A 287 -2.78 7.22 9.11
C HIS A 287 -1.80 8.38 8.97
N ASP A 288 -2.28 9.62 9.02
CA ASP A 288 -1.43 10.79 8.96
C ASP A 288 -0.66 11.05 10.27
N MET A 289 -1.06 10.41 11.41
CA MET A 289 -0.23 10.33 12.63
C MET A 289 1.07 9.56 12.38
N ARG A 290 1.04 8.50 11.57
CA ARG A 290 2.24 7.79 11.15
C ARG A 290 3.10 8.63 10.18
N HIS A 291 2.49 9.43 9.30
CA HIS A 291 3.22 10.39 8.47
C HIS A 291 3.87 11.49 9.33
N PHE A 292 3.15 11.98 10.33
CA PHE A 292 3.69 12.90 11.33
C PHE A 292 4.93 12.31 12.00
N SER A 293 4.85 11.09 12.55
CA SER A 293 5.99 10.38 13.17
C SER A 293 7.22 10.38 12.26
N ALA A 294 7.05 9.99 11.00
CA ALA A 294 8.16 9.93 10.06
C ALA A 294 8.71 11.31 9.68
N THR A 295 7.84 12.31 9.47
CA THR A 295 8.24 13.68 9.10
C THR A 295 9.04 14.33 10.23
N VAL A 296 8.56 14.21 11.48
CA VAL A 296 9.25 14.75 12.65
C VAL A 296 10.60 14.08 12.85
N ALA A 297 10.66 12.75 12.73
CA ALA A 297 11.91 12.02 12.89
C ALA A 297 12.95 12.40 11.81
N ILE A 298 12.56 12.46 10.54
CA ILE A 298 13.46 12.82 9.44
C ILE A 298 13.86 14.31 9.54
N GLY A 299 12.90 15.21 9.85
CA GLY A 299 13.19 16.63 10.08
C GLY A 299 14.11 16.88 11.28
N GLY A 300 14.08 15.98 12.28
CA GLY A 300 15.02 15.97 13.41
C GLY A 300 16.41 15.38 13.07
N GLY A 301 16.71 15.08 11.80
CA GLY A 301 18.01 14.60 11.33
C GLY A 301 18.27 13.10 11.56
N HIS A 302 17.23 12.33 11.93
CA HIS A 302 17.39 10.90 12.12
C HIS A 302 17.52 10.17 10.77
N ASP A 303 18.40 9.15 10.73
CA ASP A 303 18.64 8.34 9.54
C ASP A 303 17.37 7.66 9.02
N VAL A 304 17.20 7.72 7.70
CA VAL A 304 15.99 7.20 7.03
C VAL A 304 15.80 5.69 7.22
N ARG A 305 16.87 4.91 7.34
CA ARG A 305 16.76 3.46 7.62
C ARG A 305 16.22 3.22 9.02
N THR A 306 16.72 3.98 10.00
CA THR A 306 16.23 3.93 11.38
C THR A 306 14.75 4.29 11.45
N VAL A 307 14.33 5.34 10.73
CA VAL A 307 12.91 5.74 10.66
C VAL A 307 12.09 4.67 9.94
N ALA A 308 12.57 4.10 8.84
CA ALA A 308 11.88 3.03 8.12
C ALA A 308 11.70 1.77 8.98
N HIS A 309 12.75 1.35 9.69
CA HIS A 309 12.69 0.23 10.64
C HIS A 309 11.67 0.51 11.75
N ARG A 310 11.72 1.70 12.37
CA ARG A 310 10.78 2.13 13.42
C ARG A 310 9.33 2.06 12.95
N LEU A 311 9.08 2.36 11.69
CA LEU A 311 7.76 2.27 11.08
C LEU A 311 7.38 0.85 10.62
N GLY A 312 8.27 -0.14 10.66
CA GLY A 312 8.03 -1.46 10.10
C GLY A 312 7.80 -1.40 8.58
N HIS A 313 8.64 -0.65 7.86
CA HIS A 313 8.68 -0.65 6.39
C HIS A 313 9.69 -1.69 5.93
N ALA A 314 9.24 -2.71 5.20
CA ALA A 314 10.12 -3.72 4.59
C ALA A 314 11.07 -3.11 3.53
N ASP A 315 10.65 -2.02 2.87
CA ASP A 315 11.46 -1.30 1.88
C ASP A 315 11.68 0.17 2.32
N PRO A 316 12.92 0.55 2.73
CA PRO A 316 13.26 1.92 3.06
C PRO A 316 13.01 2.93 1.93
N ALA A 317 13.03 2.49 0.66
CA ALA A 317 12.71 3.34 -0.47
C ALA A 317 11.26 3.87 -0.43
N MET A 318 10.37 3.20 0.30
CA MET A 318 9.01 3.71 0.54
C MET A 318 9.07 4.99 1.39
N THR A 319 9.88 4.99 2.45
CA THR A 319 10.11 6.16 3.31
C THR A 319 10.76 7.29 2.54
N LEU A 320 11.85 7.02 1.80
CA LEU A 320 12.53 8.00 0.95
C LEU A 320 11.59 8.67 -0.06
N ARG A 321 10.76 7.91 -0.75
CA ARG A 321 9.81 8.46 -1.76
C ARG A 321 8.75 9.38 -1.17
N VAL A 322 8.36 9.16 0.07
CA VAL A 322 7.35 9.99 0.75
C VAL A 322 7.96 11.25 1.33
N TYR A 323 9.22 11.18 1.78
CA TYR A 323 9.90 12.24 2.53
C TYR A 323 11.06 12.90 1.78
N ALA A 324 11.14 12.73 0.45
CA ALA A 324 12.19 13.31 -0.40
C ALA A 324 12.35 14.84 -0.21
N HIS A 325 11.25 15.56 0.08
CA HIS A 325 11.30 16.99 0.34
C HIS A 325 11.97 17.36 1.68
N ALA A 326 11.80 16.51 2.71
CA ALA A 326 12.48 16.72 3.99
C ALA A 326 14.00 16.45 3.88
N VAL A 327 14.41 15.56 2.98
CA VAL A 327 15.82 15.31 2.66
C VAL A 327 16.44 16.51 1.95
N GLN A 328 15.70 17.22 1.10
CA GLN A 328 16.19 18.39 0.39
C GLN A 328 16.46 19.57 1.34
N ALA A 329 15.65 19.75 2.40
CA ALA A 329 15.89 20.75 3.44
C ALA A 329 17.12 20.42 4.32
N ALA A 330 17.55 19.16 4.35
CA ALA A 330 18.76 18.75 5.08
C ALA A 330 20.07 19.05 4.31
N ASP A 331 20.01 19.38 3.02
CA ASP A 331 21.20 19.62 2.19
C ASP A 331 22.01 20.82 2.67
N GLU A 332 21.34 21.89 3.12
CA GLU A 332 22.00 23.07 3.71
C GLU A 332 22.77 22.69 5.00
N ALA A 333 22.16 21.87 5.85
CA ALA A 333 22.79 21.39 7.08
C ALA A 333 23.98 20.47 6.80
N VAL A 334 23.92 19.67 5.71
CA VAL A 334 25.03 18.84 5.24
C VAL A 334 26.18 19.73 4.75
N ALA A 335 25.87 20.75 3.94
CA ALA A 335 26.88 21.70 3.44
C ALA A 335 27.59 22.43 4.59
N GLU A 336 26.82 22.92 5.59
CA GLU A 336 27.41 23.53 6.80
C GLU A 336 28.28 22.55 7.61
N SER A 337 27.84 21.29 7.74
CA SER A 337 28.60 20.27 8.46
C SER A 337 29.91 19.94 7.75
N LEU A 338 29.90 19.84 6.43
CA LEU A 338 31.09 19.65 5.63
C LEU A 338 32.02 20.86 5.69
N GLY A 339 31.49 22.09 5.63
CA GLY A 339 32.26 23.30 5.81
C GLY A 339 32.95 23.32 7.16
N LYS A 340 32.23 23.11 8.26
CA LYS A 340 32.81 23.04 9.61
C LYS A 340 33.88 21.96 9.75
N ALA A 341 33.72 20.80 9.10
CA ALA A 341 34.74 19.74 9.15
C ALA A 341 36.02 20.10 8.38
N LEU A 342 35.89 20.91 7.32
CA LEU A 342 37.02 21.37 6.51
C LEU A 342 37.71 22.59 7.14
N ASP A 343 36.94 23.45 7.83
CA ASP A 343 37.43 24.66 8.49
C ASP A 343 37.93 24.41 9.94
N SER A 344 37.71 23.18 10.47
CA SER A 344 38.29 22.81 11.77
C SER A 344 39.80 22.70 11.60
N ASP A 345 40.54 23.69 12.10
CA ASP A 345 42.00 23.70 12.26
C ASP A 345 42.45 22.53 13.13
N ALA A 346 42.53 21.36 12.55
CA ALA A 346 43.35 20.26 13.09
C ALA A 346 44.77 20.46 12.60
N ALA A 347 45.44 21.51 13.06
CA ALA A 347 46.88 21.60 12.99
C ALA A 347 47.46 20.40 13.79
N PRO A 348 48.24 19.48 13.17
CA PRO A 348 48.91 18.44 13.92
C PRO A 348 49.90 19.15 14.84
N SER A 349 49.78 18.98 16.17
CA SER A 349 50.78 19.41 17.16
C SER A 349 52.13 18.85 16.73
N PRO A 350 53.18 19.69 16.64
CA PRO A 350 54.51 19.20 16.30
C PRO A 350 54.95 18.25 17.42
N THR A 351 55.16 17.01 17.06
CA THR A 351 55.81 16.02 17.91
C THR A 351 57.19 16.55 18.28
N ASN A 352 57.43 16.88 19.52
CA ASN A 352 58.75 17.16 20.07
C ASN A 352 59.64 15.88 19.93
N ALA A 353 60.36 15.83 18.82
CA ALA A 353 61.58 15.03 18.74
C ALA A 353 62.70 16.06 19.00
N ASP A 354 63.20 16.09 20.24
CA ASP A 354 64.60 16.35 20.55
C ASP A 354 64.76 16.52 22.06
N ALA A 355 65.29 15.51 22.69
CA ALA A 355 66.15 15.65 23.87
C ALA A 355 66.74 14.26 24.20
N THR A 356 67.70 13.85 23.43
CA THR A 356 68.73 12.94 23.90
C THR A 356 70.08 13.49 23.50
N SER A 357 70.73 14.12 24.43
CA SER A 357 72.22 14.17 24.55
C SER A 357 72.57 14.82 25.86
N GLU A 358 72.86 14.04 26.86
CA GLU A 358 74.06 13.97 27.71
C GLU A 358 73.83 13.04 28.90
#